data_1d775da6b58a4ab9565981306d298cfe
#
_entry.id   1d775da6b58a4ab9565981306d298cfe
#
_cell.length_a   1.000
_cell.length_b   1.000
_cell.length_c   1.000
_cell.angle_alpha   90.00
_cell.angle_beta   90.00
_cell.angle_gamma   90.00
#
_symmetry.space_group_name_H-M   'P 1'
#
loop_
_entity.id
_entity.type
_entity.pdbx_description
1 polymer ?
#
loop_
_entity_poly.entity_id
_entity_poly.type
_entity_poly.pdbx_seq_one_letter_code
_entity_poly.pdbx_strand_id
1 'polypeptide(L)' 'MGAEKMHYSATEVAVMLGISRGKAYNILRDMNSDLAKKGYLTIAGKIPVEYFREKWYGATKLIEKKEVAV' A
#
# COMPACT_ATOMS: atom_id res chain seq x y z
N MET A 1 8.75 7.68 21.17
CA MET A 1 8.52 7.50 20.81
C MET A 1 8.28 7.57 19.84
N GLY A 2 8.25 8.00 19.43
CA GLY A 2 7.98 8.32 18.25
C GLY A 2 7.83 7.36 17.38
N ALA A 3 7.68 6.49 17.66
CA ALA A 3 7.80 5.46 16.75
C ALA A 3 6.68 5.29 15.81
N GLU A 4 6.01 6.33 15.52
CA GLU A 4 4.99 6.19 14.52
C GLU A 4 5.57 5.83 13.20
N LYS A 5 5.08 4.75 12.62
CA LYS A 5 5.57 4.29 11.34
C LYS A 5 4.99 5.16 10.24
N MET A 6 5.85 5.71 9.42
CA MET A 6 5.41 6.56 8.32
C MET A 6 5.40 5.82 6.99
N HIS A 7 6.12 4.73 6.90
CA HIS A 7 6.20 3.96 5.66
C HIS A 7 6.12 2.47 5.97
N TYR A 8 5.53 1.73 5.06
CA TYR A 8 5.58 0.27 5.09
C TYR A 8 6.67 -0.19 4.14
N SER A 9 7.36 -1.25 4.54
CA SER A 9 8.32 -1.89 3.64
C SER A 9 7.64 -3.01 2.87
N ALA A 10 8.32 -3.49 1.82
CA ALA A 10 7.77 -4.60 1.04
C ALA A 10 7.55 -5.82 1.92
N THR A 11 8.46 -6.07 2.85
CA THR A 11 8.32 -7.21 3.76
C THR A 11 7.06 -7.07 4.60
N GLU A 12 6.84 -5.86 5.12
CA GLU A 12 5.66 -5.63 5.95
C GLU A 12 4.37 -5.80 5.15
N VAL A 13 4.37 -5.28 3.93
CA VAL A 13 3.19 -5.41 3.08
C VAL A 13 2.94 -6.87 2.74
N ALA A 14 3.98 -7.62 2.49
CA ALA A 14 3.84 -9.04 2.20
C ALA A 14 3.16 -9.77 3.34
N VAL A 15 3.57 -9.47 4.56
CA VAL A 15 2.98 -10.09 5.74
C VAL A 15 1.53 -9.67 5.89
N MET A 16 1.27 -8.38 5.73
CA MET A 16 -0.07 -7.86 5.92
C MET A 16 -1.05 -8.43 4.91
N LEU A 17 -0.62 -8.63 3.68
CA LEU A 17 -1.50 -9.12 2.64
C LEU A 17 -1.45 -10.61 2.44
N GLY A 18 -0.50 -11.28 3.10
CA GLY A 18 -0.36 -12.72 2.92
C GLY A 18 0.15 -13.11 1.55
N ILE A 19 1.03 -12.30 0.99
CA ILE A 19 1.58 -12.57 -0.34
C ILE A 19 3.09 -12.66 -0.25
N SER A 20 3.72 -13.05 -1.37
CA SER A 20 5.17 -13.14 -1.40
C SER A 20 5.79 -11.75 -1.36
N ARG A 21 7.05 -11.71 -0.91
CA ARG A 21 7.77 -10.46 -0.82
C ARG A 21 7.98 -9.85 -2.20
N GLY A 22 8.26 -10.69 -3.19
CA GLY A 22 8.43 -10.19 -4.55
C GLY A 22 7.17 -9.56 -5.08
N LYS A 23 6.04 -10.17 -4.81
CA LYS A 23 4.77 -9.59 -5.23
C LYS A 23 4.50 -8.28 -4.52
N ALA A 24 4.78 -8.24 -3.23
CA ALA A 24 4.61 -7.00 -2.47
C ALA A 24 5.50 -5.91 -3.04
N TYR A 25 6.74 -6.27 -3.36
CA TYR A 25 7.65 -5.28 -3.93
C TYR A 25 7.11 -4.70 -5.22
N ASN A 26 6.54 -5.54 -6.06
CA ASN A 26 5.97 -5.06 -7.32
C ASN A 26 4.80 -4.12 -7.08
N ILE A 27 3.98 -4.44 -6.08
CA ILE A 27 2.86 -3.56 -5.73
C ILE A 27 3.37 -2.20 -5.29
N LEU A 28 4.38 -2.19 -4.42
CA LEU A 28 4.95 -0.92 -3.95
C LEU A 28 5.59 -0.15 -5.08
N ARG A 29 6.23 -0.86 -6.01
CA ARG A 29 6.86 -0.20 -7.15
C ARG A 29 5.80 0.51 -7.98
N ASP A 30 4.68 -0.14 -8.22
CA ASP A 30 3.61 0.46 -9.00
C ASP A 30 3.01 1.66 -8.28
N MET A 31 2.81 1.53 -6.97
CA MET A 31 2.28 2.64 -6.19
C MET A 31 3.23 3.82 -6.18
N ASN A 32 4.53 3.54 -6.04
CA ASN A 32 5.53 4.61 -6.05
C ASN A 32 5.58 5.28 -7.40
N SER A 33 5.42 4.52 -8.47
CA SER A 33 5.39 5.12 -9.80
C SER A 33 4.23 6.12 -9.91
N ASP A 34 3.09 5.75 -9.37
CA ASP A 34 1.94 6.63 -9.38
C ASP A 34 2.21 7.90 -8.56
N LEU A 35 2.79 7.72 -7.38
CA LEU A 35 3.11 8.86 -6.54
C LEU A 35 4.12 9.79 -7.20
N ALA A 36 5.12 9.22 -7.85
CA ALA A 36 6.14 10.03 -8.53
C ALA A 36 5.50 10.86 -9.64
N LYS A 37 4.55 10.29 -10.34
CA LYS A 37 3.85 11.03 -11.39
C LYS A 37 3.09 12.21 -10.83
N LYS A 38 2.66 12.11 -9.58
CA LYS A 38 1.95 13.20 -8.93
C LYS A 38 2.88 14.20 -8.27
N GLY A 39 4.18 13.99 -8.38
CA GLY A 39 5.15 14.94 -7.84
C GLY A 39 5.62 14.65 -6.45
N TYR A 40 5.30 13.50 -5.91
CA TYR A 40 5.75 13.13 -4.57
C TYR A 40 7.10 12.44 -4.62
N LEU A 41 7.84 12.59 -3.52
CA LEU A 41 9.09 11.87 -3.37
C LEU A 41 8.79 10.43 -2.96
N THR A 42 9.55 9.50 -3.53
CA THR A 42 9.33 8.09 -3.25
C THR A 42 10.63 7.43 -2.83
N ILE A 43 10.49 6.32 -2.12
CA ILE A 43 11.61 5.52 -1.66
C ILE A 43 11.38 4.10 -2.16
N ALA A 44 12.37 3.56 -2.86
CA ALA A 44 12.22 2.22 -3.41
C ALA A 44 11.96 1.21 -2.31
N GLY A 45 10.98 0.37 -2.52
CA GLY A 45 10.63 -0.66 -1.55
C GLY A 45 9.87 -0.20 -0.34
N LYS A 46 9.45 1.06 -0.34
CA LYS A 46 8.67 1.60 0.77
C LYS A 46 7.50 2.40 0.22
N ILE A 47 6.46 2.51 1.03
CA ILE A 47 5.26 3.23 0.62
C ILE A 47 4.70 3.97 1.83
N PRO A 48 4.24 5.21 1.67
CA PRO A 48 3.65 5.91 2.80
C PRO A 48 2.43 5.17 3.33
N VAL A 49 2.36 5.09 4.64
CA VAL A 49 1.26 4.36 5.28
C VAL A 49 -0.09 4.89 4.86
N GLU A 50 -0.23 6.21 4.83
CA GLU A 50 -1.51 6.79 4.51
C GLU A 50 -1.93 6.49 3.07
N TYR A 51 -0.97 6.56 2.15
CA TYR A 51 -1.27 6.28 0.76
C TYR A 51 -1.67 4.82 0.56
N PHE A 52 -0.92 3.92 1.20
CA PHE A 52 -1.22 2.51 1.10
C PHE A 52 -2.59 2.19 1.66
N ARG A 53 -2.90 2.74 2.82
CA ARG A 53 -4.19 2.49 3.44
C ARG A 53 -5.33 3.03 2.59
N GLU A 54 -5.15 4.20 2.03
CA GLU A 54 -6.18 4.78 1.21
C GLU A 54 -6.45 3.93 -0.02
N LYS A 55 -5.40 3.52 -0.70
CA LYS A 55 -5.58 2.73 -1.92
C LYS A 55 -6.11 1.34 -1.63
N TRP A 56 -5.54 0.70 -0.64
CA TRP A 56 -5.93 -0.68 -0.35
C TRP A 56 -7.24 -0.75 0.39
N TYR A 57 -7.37 0.09 1.39
CA TYR A 57 -8.57 0.10 2.21
C TYR A 57 -9.78 0.55 1.40
N GLY A 58 -9.58 1.53 0.55
CA GLY A 58 -10.66 1.99 -0.31
C GLY A 58 -11.16 0.91 -1.24
N ALA A 59 -10.24 0.15 -1.80
CA ALA A 59 -10.62 -0.95 -2.68
C ALA A 59 -11.38 -2.02 -1.90
N THR A 60 -10.89 -2.33 -0.71
CA THR A 60 -11.54 -3.32 0.13
C THR A 60 -12.94 -2.88 0.50
N LYS A 61 -13.05 -1.60 0.83
CA LYS A 61 -14.35 -1.05 1.20
C LYS A 61 -15.34 -1.15 0.05
N LEU A 62 -14.88 -0.90 -1.16
CA LEU A 62 -15.75 -1.01 -2.31
C LEU A 62 -16.20 -2.45 -2.52
N ILE A 63 -15.31 -3.39 -2.31
CA ILE A 63 -15.65 -4.79 -2.45
C ILE A 63 -16.66 -5.19 -1.40
N GLU A 64 -16.46 -4.77 -0.16
CA GLU A 64 -17.39 -5.06 0.91
C GLU A 64 -18.75 -4.49 0.62
N LYS A 65 -18.78 -3.28 0.09
CA LYS A 65 -20.03 -2.63 -0.23
C LYS A 65 -20.78 -3.42 -1.29
N LYS A 66 -20.07 -3.91 -2.27
CA LYS A 66 -20.67 -4.71 -3.31
C LYS A 66 -21.29 -5.97 -2.75
N GLU A 67 -20.59 -6.62 -1.86
CA GLU A 67 -21.09 -7.83 -1.25
C GLU A 67 -22.34 -7.58 -0.42
N VAL A 68 -22.31 -6.47 0.30
CA VAL A 68 -23.44 -6.12 1.15
C VAL A 68 -24.67 -5.81 0.28
N ALA A 69 -24.43 -5.22 -0.86
CA ALA A 69 -25.54 -4.87 -1.75
C ALA A 69 -26.19 -6.09 -2.37
N VAL A 70 -25.52 -7.20 -2.31
CA VAL A 70 -26.08 -8.43 -2.80
C VAL A 70 -27.02 -9.03 -1.77
#